data_7c09325b4973ed8bf577c614f4f5660d
#
_entry.id   7c09325b4973ed8bf577c614f4f5660d
#
_cell.length_a   1.000
_cell.length_b   1.000
_cell.length_c   1.000
_cell.angle_alpha   90.00
_cell.angle_beta   90.00
_cell.angle_gamma   90.00
#
_symmetry.space_group_name_H-M   'P 1'
#
loop_
_entity.id
_entity.type
_entity.pdbx_description
1 polymer ?
#
loop_
_entity_poly.entity_id
_entity_poly.type
_entity_poly.pdbx_seq_one_letter_code
_entity_poly.pdbx_strand_id
1 'polypeptide(L)'
;MRIVLLGAPGAGKGTVAKSLTEFDGSVQISTGDILRNAVKAGSELGKEAKGYMERGELVPDKLIMDIMEVRMKEPDCQKGFLLDGFPRTIPQAEALKKLLEKIGIKLDAVINLDVPTDVILDRLTTRRTCSNPDCQEIYNIKSKPPKPDGTCFKCGSPAVQRADETEEAIKQRLATYNEKTAPLIDFYKKEDLLVTVKSLDSKEIASEIIKAVKK
;
A
#
# COMPACT_ATOMS: atom_id res chain seq x y z
N MET A 1 14.64 -4.92 -5.82
CA MET A 1 13.70 -4.21 -6.72
C MET A 1 13.35 -2.85 -6.15
N ARG A 2 13.09 -1.86 -7.02
CA ARG A 2 12.64 -0.49 -6.65
C ARG A 2 11.35 -0.21 -7.40
N ILE A 3 10.23 -0.55 -6.82
CA ILE A 3 8.93 -0.48 -7.49
C ILE A 3 7.89 0.31 -6.71
N VAL A 4 6.92 0.86 -7.44
CA VAL A 4 5.70 1.45 -6.91
C VAL A 4 4.55 0.49 -7.17
N LEU A 5 3.71 0.25 -6.16
CA LEU A 5 2.49 -0.54 -6.28
C LEU A 5 1.28 0.39 -6.38
N LEU A 6 0.66 0.45 -7.55
CA LEU A 6 -0.62 1.10 -7.81
C LEU A 6 -1.76 0.08 -7.75
N GLY A 7 -2.95 0.57 -7.56
CA GLY A 7 -4.18 -0.22 -7.51
C GLY A 7 -5.12 0.29 -6.41
N ALA A 8 -6.39 0.05 -6.59
CA ALA A 8 -7.43 0.51 -5.67
C ALA A 8 -7.22 -0.01 -4.23
N PRO A 9 -7.80 0.64 -3.21
CA PRO A 9 -7.91 0.05 -1.89
C PRO A 9 -8.50 -1.37 -1.98
N GLY A 10 -7.90 -2.37 -1.33
CA GLY A 10 -8.37 -3.76 -1.45
C GLY A 10 -7.80 -4.57 -2.63
N ALA A 11 -7.05 -3.97 -3.55
CA ALA A 11 -6.44 -4.68 -4.69
C ALA A 11 -5.41 -5.77 -4.30
N GLY A 12 -4.90 -5.76 -3.07
CA GLY A 12 -3.94 -6.78 -2.60
C GLY A 12 -2.48 -6.33 -2.58
N LYS A 13 -2.20 -5.04 -2.77
CA LYS A 13 -0.85 -4.47 -2.81
C LYS A 13 0.05 -4.95 -1.66
N GLY A 14 -0.42 -4.87 -0.41
CA GLY A 14 0.38 -5.28 0.75
C GLY A 14 0.70 -6.77 0.77
N THR A 15 -0.20 -7.65 0.28
CA THR A 15 0.06 -9.09 0.16
C THR A 15 1.13 -9.37 -0.89
N VAL A 16 1.02 -8.71 -2.05
CA VAL A 16 2.00 -8.81 -3.14
C VAL A 16 3.36 -8.27 -2.69
N ALA A 17 3.38 -7.09 -2.03
CA ALA A 17 4.61 -6.51 -1.50
C ALA A 17 5.34 -7.48 -0.58
N LYS A 18 4.63 -8.15 0.35
CA LYS A 18 5.21 -9.12 1.27
C LYS A 18 5.85 -10.29 0.53
N SER A 19 5.20 -10.86 -0.49
CA SER A 19 5.76 -11.95 -1.30
C SER A 19 7.02 -11.50 -2.06
N LEU A 20 7.04 -10.27 -2.54
CA LEU A 20 8.19 -9.72 -3.26
C LEU A 20 9.37 -9.40 -2.33
N THR A 21 9.11 -8.88 -1.11
CA THR A 21 10.16 -8.65 -0.11
C THR A 21 10.82 -9.94 0.36
N GLU A 22 10.05 -11.02 0.48
CA GLU A 22 10.57 -12.36 0.77
C GLU A 22 11.48 -12.89 -0.35
N PHE A 23 11.26 -12.44 -1.60
CA PHE A 23 12.01 -12.90 -2.76
C PHE A 23 13.39 -12.24 -2.89
N ASP A 24 13.50 -10.90 -2.72
CA ASP A 24 14.74 -10.17 -3.02
C ASP A 24 15.30 -9.33 -1.86
N GLY A 25 14.62 -9.34 -0.71
CA GLY A 25 15.02 -8.60 0.47
C GLY A 25 14.80 -7.08 0.38
N SER A 26 14.03 -6.60 -0.63
CA SER A 26 13.58 -5.20 -0.67
C SER A 26 12.71 -4.88 0.54
N VAL A 27 12.71 -3.62 0.99
CA VAL A 27 11.84 -3.20 2.09
C VAL A 27 10.48 -2.71 1.59
N GLN A 28 9.40 -3.14 2.23
CA GLN A 28 8.08 -2.55 1.99
C GLN A 28 7.96 -1.22 2.75
N ILE A 29 7.59 -0.15 2.04
CA ILE A 29 7.27 1.16 2.60
C ILE A 29 5.79 1.41 2.36
N SER A 30 4.97 1.17 3.38
CA SER A 30 3.52 1.39 3.35
C SER A 30 3.19 2.68 4.10
N THR A 31 2.83 3.74 3.37
CA THR A 31 2.41 5.01 4.00
C THR A 31 1.17 4.82 4.88
N GLY A 32 0.26 3.94 4.48
CA GLY A 32 -0.91 3.61 5.27
C GLY A 32 -0.55 2.96 6.62
N ASP A 33 0.45 2.08 6.66
CA ASP A 33 0.88 1.44 7.91
C ASP A 33 1.66 2.41 8.80
N ILE A 34 2.52 3.26 8.21
CA ILE A 34 3.22 4.33 8.94
C ILE A 34 2.21 5.24 9.65
N LEU A 35 1.19 5.71 8.92
CA LEU A 35 0.15 6.58 9.49
C LEU A 35 -0.69 5.85 10.55
N ARG A 36 -1.10 4.61 10.33
CA ARG A 36 -1.85 3.82 11.33
C ARG A 36 -1.06 3.62 12.62
N ASN A 37 0.22 3.33 12.50
CA ASN A 37 1.11 3.19 13.67
C ASN A 37 1.28 4.52 14.41
N ALA A 38 1.42 5.63 13.68
CA ALA A 38 1.48 6.97 14.24
C ALA A 38 0.19 7.34 15.01
N VAL A 39 -0.98 7.03 14.44
CA VAL A 39 -2.29 7.22 15.11
C VAL A 39 -2.37 6.40 16.40
N LYS A 40 -1.97 5.12 16.33
CA LYS A 40 -2.00 4.23 17.50
C LYS A 40 -1.05 4.68 18.60
N ALA A 41 0.14 5.20 18.22
CA ALA A 41 1.11 5.75 19.15
C ALA A 41 0.71 7.12 19.73
N GLY A 42 -0.33 7.76 19.20
CA GLY A 42 -0.78 9.10 19.62
C GLY A 42 0.23 10.21 19.31
N SER A 43 1.14 10.00 18.34
CA SER A 43 2.13 11.00 17.92
C SER A 43 1.46 12.22 17.27
N GLU A 44 2.17 13.33 17.15
CA GLU A 44 1.65 14.54 16.48
C GLU A 44 1.24 14.23 15.03
N LEU A 45 2.05 13.48 14.29
CA LEU A 45 1.71 12.95 12.98
C LEU A 45 0.41 12.16 13.01
N GLY A 46 0.25 11.27 13.99
CA GLY A 46 -0.95 10.44 14.13
C GLY A 46 -2.20 11.28 14.44
N LYS A 47 -2.10 12.28 15.29
CA LYS A 47 -3.21 13.20 15.59
C LYS A 47 -3.68 13.95 14.35
N GLU A 48 -2.73 14.47 13.55
CA GLU A 48 -3.03 15.17 12.30
C GLU A 48 -3.65 14.25 11.25
N ALA A 49 -3.10 13.04 11.07
CA ALA A 49 -3.53 12.10 10.04
C ALA A 49 -4.89 11.43 10.35
N LYS A 50 -5.24 11.27 11.63
CA LYS A 50 -6.39 10.46 12.08
C LYS A 50 -7.69 10.83 11.39
N GLY A 51 -8.05 12.12 11.40
CA GLY A 51 -9.32 12.59 10.82
C GLY A 51 -9.45 12.32 9.32
N TYR A 52 -8.36 12.51 8.55
CA TYR A 52 -8.34 12.18 7.12
C TYR A 52 -8.54 10.69 6.88
N MET A 53 -7.83 9.84 7.65
CA MET A 53 -7.89 8.40 7.48
C MET A 53 -9.28 7.83 7.81
N GLU A 54 -9.92 8.29 8.88
CA GLU A 54 -11.26 7.84 9.29
C GLU A 54 -12.33 8.20 8.25
N ARG A 55 -12.20 9.34 7.57
CA ARG A 55 -13.09 9.74 6.47
C ARG A 55 -12.72 9.12 5.11
N GLY A 56 -11.62 8.36 5.02
CA GLY A 56 -11.14 7.78 3.77
C GLY A 56 -10.52 8.79 2.80
N GLU A 57 -10.14 9.96 3.30
CA GLU A 57 -9.47 11.04 2.56
C GLU A 57 -7.96 10.85 2.51
N LEU A 58 -7.29 11.58 1.60
CA LEU A 58 -5.83 11.63 1.59
C LEU A 58 -5.31 12.63 2.64
N VAL A 59 -4.29 12.21 3.35
CA VAL A 59 -3.48 13.10 4.20
C VAL A 59 -2.75 14.10 3.28
N PRO A 60 -2.56 15.37 3.70
CA PRO A 60 -1.91 16.40 2.86
C PRO A 60 -0.58 15.95 2.26
N ASP A 61 -0.37 16.26 0.97
CA ASP A 61 0.81 15.84 0.21
C ASP A 61 2.12 16.22 0.89
N LYS A 62 2.20 17.43 1.47
CA LYS A 62 3.40 17.89 2.20
C LYS A 62 3.78 16.93 3.31
N LEU A 63 2.81 16.54 4.15
CA LEU A 63 3.06 15.65 5.28
C LEU A 63 3.54 14.27 4.81
N ILE A 64 2.95 13.75 3.75
CA ILE A 64 3.38 12.48 3.16
C ILE A 64 4.79 12.59 2.57
N MET A 65 5.12 13.69 1.91
CA MET A 65 6.46 13.90 1.35
C MET A 65 7.53 14.00 2.43
N ASP A 66 7.26 14.71 3.53
CA ASP A 66 8.16 14.82 4.67
C ASP A 66 8.48 13.43 5.26
N ILE A 67 7.45 12.58 5.43
CA ILE A 67 7.61 11.20 5.88
C ILE A 67 8.47 10.39 4.89
N MET A 68 8.18 10.50 3.60
CA MET A 68 8.87 9.71 2.57
C MET A 68 10.32 10.13 2.43
N GLU A 69 10.63 11.44 2.51
CA GLU A 69 12.01 11.92 2.43
C GLU A 69 12.87 11.38 3.58
N VAL A 70 12.32 11.28 4.79
CA VAL A 70 13.02 10.69 5.94
C VAL A 70 13.18 9.17 5.74
N ARG A 71 12.08 8.46 5.42
CA ARG A 71 12.06 7.00 5.32
C ARG A 71 12.97 6.47 4.22
N MET A 72 13.03 7.12 3.07
CA MET A 72 13.86 6.67 1.94
C MET A 72 15.37 6.88 2.14
N LYS A 73 15.78 7.66 3.15
CA LYS A 73 17.19 7.81 3.53
C LYS A 73 17.68 6.70 4.47
N GLU A 74 16.79 5.85 4.99
CA GLU A 74 17.18 4.78 5.89
C GLU A 74 17.99 3.69 5.15
N PRO A 75 18.98 3.07 5.84
CA PRO A 75 19.92 2.14 5.20
C PRO A 75 19.26 0.90 4.57
N ASP A 76 18.11 0.46 5.07
CA ASP A 76 17.38 -0.70 4.55
C ASP A 76 16.79 -0.46 3.15
N CYS A 77 16.56 0.82 2.78
CA CYS A 77 16.09 1.21 1.45
C CYS A 77 17.15 1.06 0.35
N GLN A 78 18.42 0.94 0.71
CA GLN A 78 19.52 0.84 -0.27
C GLN A 78 19.46 -0.45 -1.10
N LYS A 79 19.03 -1.56 -0.51
CA LYS A 79 18.88 -2.85 -1.20
C LYS A 79 17.72 -2.87 -2.21
N GLY A 80 16.75 -1.97 -2.03
CA GLY A 80 15.54 -1.88 -2.81
C GLY A 80 14.33 -1.56 -1.93
N PHE A 81 13.24 -1.14 -2.56
CA PHE A 81 12.02 -0.77 -1.86
C PHE A 81 10.77 -1.04 -2.70
N LEU A 82 9.69 -1.30 -2.01
CA LEU A 82 8.35 -1.45 -2.57
C LEU A 82 7.45 -0.38 -1.95
N LEU A 83 7.08 0.64 -2.73
CA LEU A 83 6.20 1.72 -2.26
C LEU A 83 4.74 1.27 -2.35
N ASP A 84 4.08 1.12 -1.20
CA ASP A 84 2.67 0.77 -1.10
C ASP A 84 1.85 1.95 -0.55
N GLY A 85 0.91 2.43 -1.37
CA GLY A 85 0.07 3.56 -1.03
C GLY A 85 0.74 4.93 -1.18
N PHE A 86 1.83 5.02 -1.91
CA PHE A 86 2.51 6.24 -2.35
C PHE A 86 3.22 5.96 -3.68
N PRO A 87 3.18 6.92 -4.66
CA PRO A 87 2.39 8.15 -4.65
C PRO A 87 0.88 7.87 -4.84
N ARG A 88 0.03 8.83 -4.45
CA ARG A 88 -1.42 8.78 -4.68
C ARG A 88 -1.96 9.96 -5.48
N THR A 89 -1.14 10.94 -5.77
CA THR A 89 -1.47 12.12 -6.58
C THR A 89 -0.36 12.41 -7.57
N ILE A 90 -0.67 13.12 -8.66
CA ILE A 90 0.34 13.55 -9.64
C ILE A 90 1.43 14.41 -8.98
N PRO A 91 1.12 15.41 -8.13
CA PRO A 91 2.17 16.16 -7.42
C PRO A 91 3.09 15.28 -6.58
N GLN A 92 2.56 14.23 -5.91
CA GLN A 92 3.40 13.28 -5.18
C GLN A 92 4.32 12.48 -6.13
N ALA A 93 3.83 12.07 -7.30
CA ALA A 93 4.64 11.34 -8.28
C ALA A 93 5.79 12.19 -8.84
N GLU A 94 5.52 13.46 -9.14
CA GLU A 94 6.55 14.41 -9.58
C GLU A 94 7.57 14.68 -8.48
N ALA A 95 7.12 14.83 -7.23
CA ALA A 95 8.00 15.00 -6.08
C ALA A 95 8.87 13.76 -5.83
N LEU A 96 8.28 12.55 -5.95
CA LEU A 96 9.04 11.29 -5.87
C LEU A 96 10.11 11.23 -6.96
N LYS A 97 9.79 11.57 -8.20
CA LYS A 97 10.75 11.60 -9.31
C LYS A 97 11.94 12.49 -8.98
N LYS A 98 11.70 13.72 -8.53
CA LYS A 98 12.76 14.66 -8.11
C LYS A 98 13.60 14.14 -6.93
N LEU A 99 12.94 13.50 -5.95
CA LEU A 99 13.64 12.90 -4.80
C LEU A 99 14.57 11.78 -5.26
N LEU A 100 14.09 10.89 -6.12
CA LEU A 100 14.88 9.76 -6.65
C LEU A 100 16.06 10.25 -7.50
N GLU A 101 15.86 11.24 -8.35
CA GLU A 101 16.93 11.89 -9.11
C GLU A 101 18.00 12.48 -8.20
N LYS A 102 17.60 13.20 -7.13
CA LYS A 102 18.51 13.80 -6.13
C LYS A 102 19.38 12.76 -5.43
N ILE A 103 18.85 11.58 -5.16
CA ILE A 103 19.60 10.50 -4.47
C ILE A 103 20.21 9.48 -5.45
N GLY A 104 20.15 9.74 -6.76
CA GLY A 104 20.77 8.90 -7.80
C GLY A 104 20.12 7.51 -7.98
N ILE A 105 18.84 7.39 -7.68
CA ILE A 105 18.08 6.12 -7.76
C ILE A 105 17.07 6.21 -8.90
N LYS A 106 16.84 5.07 -9.59
CA LYS A 106 15.78 4.91 -10.59
C LYS A 106 14.79 3.85 -10.13
N LEU A 107 13.52 4.02 -10.50
CA LEU A 107 12.51 2.97 -10.39
C LEU A 107 12.76 1.90 -11.44
N ASP A 108 12.57 0.65 -11.07
CA ASP A 108 12.60 -0.48 -12.01
C ASP A 108 11.26 -0.62 -12.74
N ALA A 109 10.14 -0.41 -12.04
CA ALA A 109 8.81 -0.46 -12.62
C ALA A 109 7.76 0.18 -11.68
N VAL A 110 6.58 0.46 -12.24
CA VAL A 110 5.36 0.80 -11.51
C VAL A 110 4.30 -0.26 -11.84
N ILE A 111 3.85 -0.98 -10.85
CA ILE A 111 2.95 -2.11 -11.00
C ILE A 111 1.52 -1.68 -10.70
N ASN A 112 0.65 -1.73 -11.67
CA ASN A 112 -0.78 -1.49 -11.49
C ASN A 112 -1.50 -2.84 -11.29
N LEU A 113 -2.07 -3.05 -10.12
CA LEU A 113 -2.94 -4.18 -9.83
C LEU A 113 -4.36 -3.83 -10.27
N ASP A 114 -4.78 -4.32 -11.43
CA ASP A 114 -6.09 -4.08 -12.02
C ASP A 114 -7.07 -5.16 -11.55
N VAL A 115 -7.83 -4.84 -10.49
CA VAL A 115 -8.76 -5.76 -9.83
C VAL A 115 -10.19 -5.23 -9.97
N PRO A 116 -11.17 -6.08 -10.35
CA PRO A 116 -12.57 -5.70 -10.46
C PRO A 116 -13.15 -5.12 -9.15
N THR A 117 -14.06 -4.15 -9.29
CA THR A 117 -14.62 -3.41 -8.14
C THR A 117 -15.40 -4.29 -7.18
N ASP A 118 -16.14 -5.27 -7.68
CA ASP A 118 -16.88 -6.25 -6.86
C ASP A 118 -15.96 -7.09 -5.98
N VAL A 119 -14.83 -7.54 -6.54
CA VAL A 119 -13.78 -8.25 -5.78
C VAL A 119 -13.15 -7.35 -4.72
N ILE A 120 -12.91 -6.08 -5.04
CA ILE A 120 -12.38 -5.09 -4.10
C ILE A 120 -13.34 -4.89 -2.92
N LEU A 121 -14.64 -4.71 -3.20
CA LEU A 121 -15.66 -4.52 -2.17
C LEU A 121 -15.76 -5.75 -1.26
N ASP A 122 -15.82 -6.96 -1.84
CA ASP A 122 -15.82 -8.20 -1.05
C ASP A 122 -14.58 -8.30 -0.15
N ARG A 123 -13.39 -8.02 -0.69
CA ARG A 123 -12.16 -8.05 0.08
C ARG A 123 -12.14 -7.04 1.24
N LEU A 124 -12.60 -5.80 1.03
CA LEU A 124 -12.58 -4.75 2.04
C LEU A 124 -13.56 -5.01 3.19
N THR A 125 -14.77 -5.48 2.87
CA THR A 125 -15.81 -5.76 3.87
C THR A 125 -15.51 -7.00 4.72
N THR A 126 -14.82 -7.97 4.12
CA THR A 126 -14.47 -9.24 4.78
C THR A 126 -13.10 -9.25 5.43
N ARG A 127 -12.29 -8.22 5.21
CA ARG A 127 -10.94 -8.11 5.79
C ARG A 127 -10.97 -7.96 7.30
N ARG A 128 -10.04 -8.65 7.96
CA ARG A 128 -9.65 -8.42 9.36
C ARG A 128 -8.14 -8.28 9.42
N THR A 129 -7.66 -7.43 10.29
CA THR A 129 -6.21 -7.17 10.46
C THR A 129 -5.83 -7.39 11.92
N CYS A 130 -4.73 -8.09 12.14
CA CYS A 130 -4.18 -8.24 13.48
C CYS A 130 -3.92 -6.87 14.11
N SER A 131 -4.41 -6.66 15.33
CA SER A 131 -4.29 -5.39 16.04
C SER A 131 -2.87 -5.10 16.56
N ASN A 132 -1.98 -6.09 16.54
CA ASN A 132 -0.58 -5.92 16.92
C ASN A 132 0.18 -5.19 15.78
N PRO A 133 0.78 -4.00 16.04
CA PRO A 133 1.48 -3.21 15.03
C PRO A 133 2.71 -3.93 14.42
N ASP A 134 3.36 -4.80 15.19
CA ASP A 134 4.53 -5.55 14.71
C ASP A 134 4.16 -6.79 13.89
N CYS A 135 2.90 -7.23 13.96
CA CYS A 135 2.40 -8.40 13.25
C CYS A 135 1.62 -8.03 11.99
N GLN A 136 0.60 -7.22 12.12
CA GLN A 136 -0.31 -6.74 11.07
C GLN A 136 -0.78 -7.81 10.06
N GLU A 137 -0.85 -9.08 10.46
CA GLU A 137 -1.30 -10.17 9.61
C GLU A 137 -2.72 -9.89 9.12
N ILE A 138 -2.94 -10.14 7.82
CA ILE A 138 -4.22 -9.89 7.17
C ILE A 138 -4.99 -11.19 7.03
N TYR A 139 -6.26 -11.13 7.41
CA TYR A 139 -7.26 -12.20 7.32
C TYR A 139 -8.42 -11.77 6.43
N ASN A 140 -9.14 -12.75 5.94
CA ASN A 140 -10.43 -12.59 5.27
C ASN A 140 -11.39 -13.60 5.86
N ILE A 141 -12.54 -13.16 6.37
CA ILE A 141 -13.48 -14.03 7.08
C ILE A 141 -14.07 -15.15 6.23
N LYS A 142 -13.99 -15.05 4.88
CA LYS A 142 -14.46 -16.08 3.94
C LYS A 142 -13.36 -17.03 3.50
N SER A 143 -12.21 -16.51 3.07
CA SER A 143 -11.15 -17.30 2.41
C SER A 143 -9.95 -17.65 3.28
N LYS A 144 -9.64 -16.82 4.29
CA LYS A 144 -8.54 -17.02 5.24
C LYS A 144 -8.96 -16.45 6.60
N PRO A 145 -9.90 -17.09 7.33
CA PRO A 145 -10.39 -16.57 8.61
C PRO A 145 -9.29 -16.57 9.69
N PRO A 146 -9.38 -15.68 10.70
CA PRO A 146 -8.59 -15.77 11.91
C PRO A 146 -9.00 -17.03 12.70
N LYS A 147 -8.41 -17.26 13.87
CA LYS A 147 -8.85 -18.33 14.77
C LYS A 147 -10.34 -18.17 15.15
N PRO A 148 -11.03 -19.23 15.54
CA PRO A 148 -12.45 -19.19 15.91
C PRO A 148 -12.80 -18.19 17.00
N ASP A 149 -11.84 -17.91 17.91
CA ASP A 149 -11.96 -16.89 18.96
C ASP A 149 -11.68 -15.45 18.48
N GLY A 150 -11.47 -15.26 17.16
CA GLY A 150 -11.17 -13.96 16.56
C GLY A 150 -9.72 -13.52 16.71
N THR A 151 -8.81 -14.39 17.17
CA THR A 151 -7.40 -14.02 17.37
C THR A 151 -6.49 -14.38 16.20
N CYS A 152 -5.35 -13.72 16.15
CA CYS A 152 -4.32 -13.92 15.12
C CYS A 152 -3.57 -15.24 15.33
N PHE A 153 -3.40 -16.04 14.27
CA PHE A 153 -2.61 -17.28 14.34
C PHE A 153 -1.13 -17.04 14.68
N LYS A 154 -0.56 -15.88 14.29
CA LYS A 154 0.87 -15.61 14.48
C LYS A 154 1.22 -15.16 15.89
N CYS A 155 0.43 -14.24 16.47
CA CYS A 155 0.80 -13.57 17.72
C CYS A 155 -0.29 -13.60 18.80
N GLY A 156 -1.45 -14.19 18.52
CA GLY A 156 -2.55 -14.28 19.48
C GLY A 156 -3.34 -12.99 19.73
N SER A 157 -2.93 -11.85 19.14
CA SER A 157 -3.67 -10.59 19.30
C SER A 157 -4.99 -10.61 18.51
N PRO A 158 -6.00 -9.80 18.89
CA PRO A 158 -7.27 -9.72 18.17
C PRO A 158 -7.10 -9.39 16.68
N ALA A 159 -7.87 -10.03 15.83
CA ALA A 159 -8.02 -9.69 14.41
C ALA A 159 -9.29 -8.85 14.25
N VAL A 160 -9.13 -7.56 13.94
CA VAL A 160 -10.20 -6.57 13.94
C VAL A 160 -10.44 -5.96 12.56
N GLN A 161 -11.64 -5.44 12.33
CA GLN A 161 -11.88 -4.56 11.18
C GLN A 161 -11.17 -3.22 11.44
N ARG A 162 -10.57 -2.65 10.40
CA ARG A 162 -9.92 -1.34 10.51
C ARG A 162 -10.96 -0.23 10.64
N ALA A 163 -10.62 0.85 11.31
CA ALA A 163 -11.50 2.02 11.44
C ALA A 163 -11.81 2.69 10.09
N ASP A 164 -10.88 2.59 9.12
CA ASP A 164 -11.02 3.11 7.77
C ASP A 164 -11.75 2.13 6.80
N GLU A 165 -12.49 1.16 7.33
CA GLU A 165 -13.24 0.14 6.56
C GLU A 165 -14.72 0.08 6.93
N THR A 166 -15.29 1.21 7.36
CA THR A 166 -16.75 1.39 7.34
C THR A 166 -17.24 1.50 5.90
N GLU A 167 -18.53 1.27 5.66
CA GLU A 167 -19.11 1.34 4.31
C GLU A 167 -18.89 2.71 3.67
N GLU A 168 -19.08 3.78 4.44
CA GLU A 168 -18.86 5.16 4.02
C GLU A 168 -17.40 5.43 3.69
N ALA A 169 -16.48 4.99 4.56
CA ALA A 169 -15.05 5.17 4.32
C ALA A 169 -14.57 4.39 3.09
N ILE A 170 -15.09 3.18 2.86
CA ILE A 170 -14.78 2.39 1.66
C ILE A 170 -15.24 3.12 0.39
N LYS A 171 -16.48 3.63 0.38
CA LYS A 171 -17.02 4.40 -0.75
C LYS A 171 -16.17 5.64 -1.03
N GLN A 172 -15.83 6.40 0.02
CA GLN A 172 -14.98 7.59 -0.10
C GLN A 172 -13.59 7.26 -0.61
N ARG A 173 -12.95 6.20 -0.10
CA ARG A 173 -11.63 5.75 -0.56
C ARG A 173 -11.61 5.35 -2.03
N LEU A 174 -12.67 4.70 -2.52
CA LEU A 174 -12.79 4.34 -3.93
C LEU A 174 -13.01 5.59 -4.80
N ALA A 175 -13.85 6.54 -4.36
CA ALA A 175 -14.03 7.81 -5.04
C ALA A 175 -12.71 8.61 -5.12
N THR A 176 -12.00 8.75 -4.00
CA THR A 176 -10.70 9.40 -3.92
C THR A 176 -9.65 8.72 -4.81
N TYR A 177 -9.65 7.39 -4.85
CA TYR A 177 -8.76 6.64 -5.72
C TYR A 177 -9.04 6.96 -7.19
N ASN A 178 -10.28 6.89 -7.63
CA ASN A 178 -10.66 7.15 -9.02
C ASN A 178 -10.32 8.58 -9.46
N GLU A 179 -10.56 9.54 -8.58
CA GLU A 179 -10.31 10.96 -8.87
C GLU A 179 -8.81 11.31 -8.87
N LYS A 180 -8.07 10.87 -7.85
CA LYS A 180 -6.71 11.38 -7.58
C LYS A 180 -5.59 10.40 -7.93
N THR A 181 -5.84 9.09 -7.78
CA THR A 181 -4.78 8.07 -7.90
C THR A 181 -4.82 7.34 -9.24
N ALA A 182 -5.99 7.04 -9.79
CA ALA A 182 -6.11 6.39 -11.08
C ALA A 182 -5.39 7.15 -12.22
N PRO A 183 -5.36 8.50 -12.26
CA PRO A 183 -4.58 9.25 -13.25
C PRO A 183 -3.07 8.95 -13.26
N LEU A 184 -2.52 8.39 -12.19
CA LEU A 184 -1.13 7.94 -12.15
C LEU A 184 -0.84 6.80 -13.12
N ILE A 185 -1.83 6.02 -13.51
CA ILE A 185 -1.70 4.95 -14.50
C ILE A 185 -1.22 5.54 -15.84
N ASP A 186 -1.90 6.60 -16.31
CA ASP A 186 -1.49 7.28 -17.54
C ASP A 186 -0.18 8.05 -17.39
N PHE A 187 0.07 8.64 -16.22
CA PHE A 187 1.33 9.31 -15.92
C PHE A 187 2.52 8.35 -16.08
N TYR A 188 2.49 7.20 -15.42
CA TYR A 188 3.58 6.23 -15.48
C TYR A 188 3.62 5.43 -16.78
N LYS A 189 2.51 5.32 -17.50
CA LYS A 189 2.49 4.78 -18.86
C LYS A 189 3.29 5.66 -19.84
N LYS A 190 3.17 6.99 -19.71
CA LYS A 190 3.96 7.94 -20.52
C LYS A 190 5.45 7.94 -20.18
N GLU A 191 5.81 7.52 -18.97
CA GLU A 191 7.19 7.37 -18.52
C GLU A 191 7.79 5.98 -18.86
N ASP A 192 7.07 5.11 -19.57
CA ASP A 192 7.44 3.73 -19.92
C ASP A 192 7.80 2.84 -18.72
N LEU A 193 7.23 3.16 -17.54
CA LEU A 193 7.46 2.43 -16.27
C LEU A 193 6.32 1.50 -15.89
N LEU A 194 5.14 1.61 -16.55
CA LEU A 194 3.93 0.93 -16.12
C LEU A 194 3.86 -0.53 -16.58
N VAL A 195 3.62 -1.42 -15.62
CA VAL A 195 3.25 -2.82 -15.85
C VAL A 195 1.88 -3.07 -15.22
N THR A 196 0.88 -3.50 -16.01
CA THR A 196 -0.46 -3.83 -15.49
C THR A 196 -0.61 -5.32 -15.33
N VAL A 197 -1.02 -5.75 -14.14
CA VAL A 197 -1.27 -7.15 -13.77
C VAL A 197 -2.74 -7.33 -13.42
N LYS A 198 -3.40 -8.33 -14.01
CA LYS A 198 -4.84 -8.60 -13.84
C LYS A 198 -5.15 -9.88 -13.05
N SER A 199 -4.16 -10.66 -12.66
CA SER A 199 -4.37 -11.85 -11.85
C SER A 199 -4.95 -11.48 -10.47
N LEU A 200 -5.72 -12.38 -9.89
CA LEU A 200 -6.27 -12.27 -8.53
C LEU A 200 -5.47 -13.12 -7.53
N ASP A 201 -4.60 -13.99 -8.01
CA ASP A 201 -3.71 -14.81 -7.18
C ASP A 201 -2.40 -14.08 -6.90
N SER A 202 -2.07 -13.93 -5.63
CA SER A 202 -0.89 -13.15 -5.19
C SER A 202 0.44 -13.78 -5.61
N LYS A 203 0.51 -15.10 -5.80
CA LYS A 203 1.73 -15.79 -6.24
C LYS A 203 1.95 -15.61 -7.74
N GLU A 204 0.86 -15.69 -8.53
CA GLU A 204 0.91 -15.39 -9.96
C GLU A 204 1.32 -13.93 -10.18
N ILE A 205 0.71 -12.98 -9.47
CA ILE A 205 1.07 -11.56 -9.51
C ILE A 205 2.56 -11.37 -9.22
N ALA A 206 3.08 -11.96 -8.14
CA ALA A 206 4.49 -11.83 -7.78
C ALA A 206 5.40 -12.41 -8.88
N SER A 207 5.04 -13.58 -9.45
CA SER A 207 5.79 -14.18 -10.56
C SER A 207 5.82 -13.30 -11.82
N GLU A 208 4.69 -12.69 -12.20
CA GLU A 208 4.59 -11.77 -13.33
C GLU A 208 5.47 -10.53 -13.11
N ILE A 209 5.41 -9.93 -11.92
CA ILE A 209 6.23 -8.76 -11.55
C ILE A 209 7.72 -9.09 -11.64
N ILE A 210 8.15 -10.21 -11.04
CA ILE A 210 9.55 -10.64 -11.07
C ILE A 210 10.06 -10.81 -12.51
N LYS A 211 9.23 -11.37 -13.41
CA LYS A 211 9.58 -11.51 -14.82
C LYS A 211 9.67 -10.17 -15.54
N ALA A 212 8.80 -9.22 -15.20
CA ALA A 212 8.79 -7.90 -15.83
C ALA A 212 9.97 -7.03 -15.41
N VAL A 213 10.38 -7.09 -14.13
CA VAL A 213 11.47 -6.28 -13.56
C VAL A 213 12.86 -6.83 -13.92
N LYS A 214 13.00 -8.13 -14.24
CA LYS A 214 14.27 -8.74 -14.62
C LYS A 214 14.66 -8.55 -16.09
N LYS A 215 13.80 -7.92 -16.88
CA LYS A 215 14.11 -7.57 -18.29
C LYS A 215 14.87 -6.25 -18.34
#